data_0bf495b381dcbe6c2c35251db4c0e958
#
_entry.id   0bf495b381dcbe6c2c35251db4c0e958
#
_cell.length_a   1.000
_cell.length_b   1.000
_cell.length_c   1.000
_cell.angle_alpha   90.00
_cell.angle_beta   90.00
_cell.angle_gamma   90.00
#
_symmetry.space_group_name_H-M   'P 1'
#
loop_
_entity.id
_entity.type
_entity.pdbx_description
1 polymer ?
#
loop_
_entity_poly.entity_id
_entity_poly.type
_entity_poly.pdbx_seq_one_letter_code
_entity_poly.pdbx_strand_id
1 'polypeptide(L)'
;MTRSAVVSAKKITTLSVASVIFWSNQAQAQQDLSSSGSDLVGAVTQCTTIEANAARLACFDAAAARLAAAGEVAIVSRQDVEQNQRRLFGFNVTGLNPFSGSGRSEELQSISATMTSARNLGRGEWSITLNDGSVWRKTDGVDVLFSAERQYPVTVRRAALGSYMMKVANDPPFRVRRE
;
A
#
# COMPACT_ATOMS: atom_id res chain seq x y z
N MET A 1 -45.54 46.33 -63.48
CA MET A 1 -44.22 46.93 -63.45
C MET A 1 -43.33 46.17 -62.51
N THR A 2 -42.68 45.31 -63.05
CA THR A 2 -41.42 44.60 -62.88
C THR A 2 -40.41 45.20 -61.89
N ARG A 3 -39.83 44.35 -61.00
CA ARG A 3 -38.40 44.23 -60.82
C ARG A 3 -38.03 42.97 -60.06
N SER A 4 -37.29 42.13 -60.77
CA SER A 4 -36.52 40.98 -60.23
C SER A 4 -35.44 41.47 -59.26
N ALA A 5 -35.22 40.71 -58.21
CA ALA A 5 -34.03 40.81 -57.37
C ALA A 5 -33.38 39.42 -57.33
N VAL A 6 -32.17 39.35 -57.82
CA VAL A 6 -31.26 38.22 -57.92
C VAL A 6 -30.70 37.97 -56.51
N VAL A 7 -30.88 36.79 -55.93
CA VAL A 7 -30.24 36.36 -54.70
C VAL A 7 -28.94 35.62 -55.03
N SER A 8 -27.85 36.24 -54.63
CA SER A 8 -26.48 35.76 -54.74
C SER A 8 -26.22 34.62 -53.79
N ALA A 9 -25.82 33.46 -54.32
CA ALA A 9 -25.40 32.27 -53.54
C ALA A 9 -24.03 32.54 -52.87
N LYS A 10 -23.97 32.63 -51.56
CA LYS A 10 -22.74 32.60 -50.79
C LYS A 10 -22.24 31.15 -50.64
N LYS A 11 -21.06 30.89 -51.19
CA LYS A 11 -20.30 29.66 -51.01
C LYS A 11 -19.99 29.46 -49.51
N ILE A 12 -20.49 28.40 -48.93
CA ILE A 12 -20.09 27.94 -47.60
C ILE A 12 -18.84 27.12 -47.79
N THR A 13 -17.73 27.67 -47.36
CA THR A 13 -16.42 27.00 -47.32
C THR A 13 -16.44 26.01 -46.19
N THR A 14 -16.36 24.71 -46.52
CA THR A 14 -16.15 23.60 -45.58
C THR A 14 -14.77 23.73 -44.97
N LEU A 15 -14.68 24.25 -43.72
CA LEU A 15 -13.47 24.18 -42.92
C LEU A 15 -13.41 22.80 -42.27
N SER A 16 -12.47 22.09 -42.70
CA SER A 16 -11.71 20.96 -42.23
C SER A 16 -11.91 20.56 -40.74
N VAL A 17 -12.58 19.42 -40.54
CA VAL A 17 -12.62 18.64 -39.31
C VAL A 17 -11.38 17.70 -39.29
N ALA A 18 -10.18 18.26 -39.24
CA ALA A 18 -8.94 17.48 -39.26
C ALA A 18 -8.04 17.70 -38.05
N SER A 19 -8.50 18.39 -37.00
CA SER A 19 -7.61 18.77 -35.87
C SER A 19 -7.93 18.10 -34.53
N VAL A 20 -8.81 17.11 -34.43
CA VAL A 20 -9.22 16.53 -33.13
C VAL A 20 -8.63 15.15 -32.85
N ILE A 21 -7.90 14.54 -33.81
CA ILE A 21 -7.42 13.13 -33.64
C ILE A 21 -5.99 13.06 -33.05
N PHE A 22 -5.28 14.19 -32.85
CA PHE A 22 -3.87 14.13 -32.44
C PHE A 22 -3.60 14.20 -30.93
N TRP A 23 -4.64 14.38 -30.09
CA TRP A 23 -4.45 14.53 -28.64
C TRP A 23 -4.75 13.29 -27.82
N SER A 24 -5.28 12.22 -28.44
CA SER A 24 -5.67 11.01 -27.69
C SER A 24 -4.52 10.03 -27.46
N ASN A 25 -3.35 10.21 -28.11
CA ASN A 25 -2.26 9.23 -28.05
C ASN A 25 -1.17 9.56 -27.01
N GLN A 26 -1.25 10.69 -26.33
CA GLN A 26 -0.23 11.05 -25.32
C GLN A 26 -0.57 10.55 -23.90
N ALA A 27 -1.82 10.20 -23.63
CA ALA A 27 -2.21 9.69 -22.33
C ALA A 27 -1.86 8.21 -22.09
N GLN A 28 -1.60 7.43 -23.15
CA GLN A 28 -1.25 6.01 -23.04
C GLN A 28 0.24 5.77 -22.81
N ALA A 29 1.11 6.71 -23.20
CA ALA A 29 2.57 6.57 -23.01
C ALA A 29 3.03 6.74 -21.54
N GLN A 30 2.18 7.23 -20.66
CA GLN A 30 2.52 7.42 -19.23
C GLN A 30 2.10 6.25 -18.34
N GLN A 31 1.31 5.31 -18.82
CA GLN A 31 0.90 4.13 -18.07
C GLN A 31 1.92 2.98 -18.11
N ASP A 32 2.86 3.02 -19.06
CA ASP A 32 3.87 1.97 -19.22
C ASP A 32 5.10 2.10 -18.29
N LEU A 33 5.21 3.18 -17.51
CA LEU A 33 6.37 3.43 -16.64
C LEU A 33 6.20 2.96 -15.19
N SER A 34 5.05 2.40 -14.85
CA SER A 34 4.80 1.84 -13.50
C SER A 34 4.50 0.35 -13.54
N SER A 35 5.25 -0.42 -14.32
CA SER A 35 5.24 -1.87 -14.15
C SER A 35 5.74 -2.15 -12.73
N SER A 36 4.86 -2.66 -11.87
CA SER A 36 5.25 -3.03 -10.51
C SER A 36 6.30 -4.14 -10.56
N GLY A 37 7.16 -4.24 -9.55
CA GLY A 37 8.15 -5.33 -9.48
C GLY A 37 7.50 -6.72 -9.63
N SER A 38 6.25 -6.89 -9.21
CA SER A 38 5.45 -8.11 -9.41
C SER A 38 5.16 -8.41 -10.87
N ASP A 39 4.88 -7.38 -11.70
CA ASP A 39 4.59 -7.56 -13.12
C ASP A 39 5.85 -7.96 -13.89
N LEU A 40 7.00 -7.40 -13.51
CA LEU A 40 8.29 -7.77 -14.07
C LEU A 40 8.67 -9.22 -13.75
N VAL A 41 8.48 -9.65 -12.49
CA VAL A 41 8.67 -11.05 -12.10
C VAL A 41 7.65 -11.97 -12.78
N GLY A 42 6.39 -11.55 -12.88
CA GLY A 42 5.35 -12.26 -13.61
C GLY A 42 5.70 -12.49 -15.08
N ALA A 43 6.25 -11.48 -15.76
CA ALA A 43 6.69 -11.59 -17.14
C ALA A 43 7.79 -12.65 -17.32
N VAL A 44 8.75 -12.73 -16.38
CA VAL A 44 9.80 -13.76 -16.40
C VAL A 44 9.20 -15.16 -16.17
N THR A 45 8.31 -15.31 -15.18
CA THR A 45 7.71 -16.62 -14.85
C THR A 45 6.81 -17.15 -15.96
N GLN A 46 6.12 -16.30 -16.71
CA GLN A 46 5.32 -16.69 -17.87
C GLN A 46 6.15 -17.37 -18.96
N CYS A 47 7.41 -17.00 -19.13
CA CYS A 47 8.29 -17.62 -20.12
C CYS A 47 8.53 -19.12 -19.87
N THR A 48 8.38 -19.59 -18.63
CA THR A 48 8.59 -21.01 -18.27
C THR A 48 7.54 -21.94 -18.87
N THR A 49 6.37 -21.42 -19.27
CA THR A 49 5.27 -22.20 -19.85
C THR A 49 5.45 -22.46 -21.36
N ILE A 50 6.45 -21.84 -22.00
CA ILE A 50 6.70 -21.96 -23.44
C ILE A 50 7.53 -23.23 -23.68
N GLU A 51 6.99 -24.18 -24.44
CA GLU A 51 7.67 -25.45 -24.69
C GLU A 51 8.81 -25.33 -25.72
N ALA A 52 8.63 -24.49 -26.75
CA ALA A 52 9.62 -24.30 -27.81
C ALA A 52 10.84 -23.52 -27.28
N ASN A 53 12.02 -24.17 -27.27
CA ASN A 53 13.23 -23.60 -26.68
C ASN A 53 13.61 -22.21 -27.24
N ALA A 54 13.54 -22.03 -28.56
CA ALA A 54 13.90 -20.74 -29.16
C ALA A 54 12.92 -19.64 -28.77
N ALA A 55 11.60 -19.92 -28.74
CA ALA A 55 10.59 -18.95 -28.30
C ALA A 55 10.71 -18.65 -26.80
N ARG A 56 11.00 -19.66 -25.98
CA ARG A 56 11.22 -19.51 -24.55
C ARG A 56 12.43 -18.61 -24.27
N LEU A 57 13.55 -18.83 -24.98
CA LEU A 57 14.74 -17.99 -24.85
C LEU A 57 14.44 -16.53 -25.22
N ALA A 58 13.81 -16.30 -26.37
CA ALA A 58 13.41 -14.95 -26.79
C ALA A 58 12.49 -14.26 -25.78
N CYS A 59 11.59 -15.01 -25.14
CA CYS A 59 10.73 -14.50 -24.07
C CYS A 59 11.55 -14.06 -22.85
N PHE A 60 12.51 -14.88 -22.39
CA PHE A 60 13.40 -14.53 -21.27
C PHE A 60 14.25 -13.30 -21.58
N ASP A 61 14.82 -13.22 -22.79
CA ASP A 61 15.62 -12.06 -23.21
C ASP A 61 14.79 -10.77 -23.19
N ALA A 62 13.54 -10.81 -23.68
CA ALA A 62 12.65 -9.68 -23.65
C ALA A 62 12.25 -9.28 -22.21
N ALA A 63 12.00 -10.26 -21.34
CA ALA A 63 11.67 -10.00 -19.94
C ALA A 63 12.88 -9.44 -19.18
N ALA A 64 14.07 -9.95 -19.41
CA ALA A 64 15.32 -9.44 -18.83
C ALA A 64 15.62 -8.01 -19.30
N ALA A 65 15.39 -7.68 -20.57
CA ALA A 65 15.56 -6.33 -21.07
C ALA A 65 14.60 -5.33 -20.39
N ARG A 66 13.34 -5.73 -20.14
CA ARG A 66 12.38 -4.91 -19.39
C ARG A 66 12.82 -4.70 -17.93
N LEU A 67 13.33 -5.75 -17.28
CA LEU A 67 13.85 -5.66 -15.92
C LEU A 67 15.05 -4.71 -15.85
N ALA A 68 15.97 -4.78 -16.81
CA ALA A 68 17.11 -3.88 -16.90
C ALA A 68 16.68 -2.43 -17.17
N ALA A 69 15.67 -2.21 -18.02
CA ALA A 69 15.13 -0.89 -18.33
C ALA A 69 14.36 -0.24 -17.16
N ALA A 70 13.82 -1.04 -16.25
CA ALA A 70 13.12 -0.55 -15.06
C ALA A 70 14.06 0.07 -14.02
N GLY A 71 15.38 -0.04 -14.19
CA GLY A 71 16.37 0.51 -13.28
C GLY A 71 16.48 -0.28 -11.97
N GLU A 72 16.59 0.42 -10.85
CA GLU A 72 16.69 -0.22 -9.54
C GLU A 72 15.33 -0.79 -9.10
N VAL A 73 15.15 -2.10 -9.22
CA VAL A 73 13.95 -2.81 -8.78
C VAL A 73 14.25 -3.52 -7.46
N ALA A 74 13.61 -3.08 -6.39
CA ALA A 74 13.65 -3.80 -5.12
C ALA A 74 12.63 -4.95 -5.14
N ILE A 75 13.10 -6.18 -5.20
CA ILE A 75 12.27 -7.37 -5.01
C ILE A 75 12.14 -7.61 -3.51
N VAL A 76 10.98 -7.30 -2.95
CA VAL A 76 10.69 -7.49 -1.53
C VAL A 76 9.81 -8.73 -1.36
N SER A 77 10.21 -9.65 -0.48
CA SER A 77 9.39 -10.83 -0.20
C SER A 77 8.12 -10.43 0.55
N ARG A 78 7.03 -11.20 0.36
CA ARG A 78 5.80 -10.99 1.12
C ARG A 78 6.03 -11.05 2.63
N GLN A 79 6.92 -11.94 3.08
CA GLN A 79 7.28 -12.09 4.49
C GLN A 79 7.96 -10.82 5.05
N ASP A 80 8.85 -10.20 4.28
CA ASP A 80 9.49 -8.94 4.69
C ASP A 80 8.47 -7.80 4.80
N VAL A 81 7.51 -7.73 3.88
CA VAL A 81 6.42 -6.76 3.94
C VAL A 81 5.59 -6.95 5.22
N GLU A 82 5.17 -8.19 5.52
CA GLU A 82 4.39 -8.50 6.72
C GLU A 82 5.17 -8.21 8.01
N GLN A 83 6.46 -8.57 8.06
CA GLN A 83 7.32 -8.26 9.20
C GLN A 83 7.48 -6.76 9.41
N ASN A 84 7.69 -6.00 8.35
CA ASN A 84 7.82 -4.55 8.41
C ASN A 84 6.49 -3.90 8.82
N GLN A 85 5.34 -4.38 8.33
CA GLN A 85 4.04 -3.93 8.78
C GLN A 85 3.83 -4.16 10.28
N ARG A 86 4.23 -5.33 10.81
CA ARG A 86 4.18 -5.61 12.25
C ARG A 86 5.11 -4.69 13.05
N ARG A 87 6.34 -4.48 12.57
CA ARG A 87 7.31 -3.57 13.22
C ARG A 87 6.81 -2.14 13.26
N LEU A 88 6.12 -1.69 12.23
CA LEU A 88 5.59 -0.32 12.12
C LEU A 88 4.20 -0.17 12.73
N PHE A 89 3.56 -1.26 13.15
CA PHE A 89 2.23 -1.22 13.73
C PHE A 89 2.23 -0.39 15.02
N GLY A 90 1.34 0.58 15.09
CA GLY A 90 1.25 1.49 16.24
C GLY A 90 1.93 2.84 16.03
N PHE A 91 2.83 2.96 15.05
CA PHE A 91 3.37 4.25 14.65
C PHE A 91 2.48 4.92 13.58
N ASN A 92 2.40 6.23 13.62
CA ASN A 92 1.75 7.00 12.56
C ASN A 92 2.78 7.21 11.43
N VAL A 93 2.88 6.25 10.54
CA VAL A 93 3.79 6.26 9.37
C VAL A 93 3.08 6.69 8.10
N THR A 94 2.04 7.51 8.19
CA THR A 94 1.30 8.01 7.04
C THR A 94 2.27 8.73 6.09
N GLY A 95 2.45 8.19 4.88
CA GLY A 95 3.39 8.71 3.88
C GLY A 95 4.79 8.08 3.88
N LEU A 96 5.15 7.26 4.86
CA LEU A 96 6.45 6.57 4.90
C LEU A 96 6.39 5.11 4.43
N ASN A 97 5.23 4.64 4.00
CA ASN A 97 5.13 3.28 3.46
C ASN A 97 5.52 3.28 1.97
N PRO A 98 6.74 2.86 1.60
CA PRO A 98 7.18 2.83 0.20
C PRO A 98 6.36 1.84 -0.64
N PHE A 99 5.54 1.00 -0.02
CA PHE A 99 4.73 -0.03 -0.66
C PHE A 99 3.24 0.35 -0.79
N SER A 100 2.84 1.57 -0.38
CA SER A 100 1.45 2.02 -0.46
C SER A 100 0.91 2.16 -1.89
N GLY A 101 1.77 2.12 -2.90
CA GLY A 101 1.41 2.19 -4.33
C GLY A 101 1.27 0.85 -5.04
N SER A 102 1.73 -0.25 -4.45
CA SER A 102 1.77 -1.57 -5.11
C SER A 102 0.59 -2.46 -4.75
N GLY A 103 -0.64 -1.97 -4.93
CA GLY A 103 -1.88 -2.75 -4.93
C GLY A 103 -2.02 -3.76 -3.78
N ARG A 104 -2.91 -3.44 -2.82
CA ARG A 104 -3.47 -4.39 -1.86
C ARG A 104 -2.51 -4.94 -0.79
N SER A 105 -1.70 -4.11 -0.14
CA SER A 105 -1.30 -4.46 1.21
C SER A 105 -2.46 -4.12 2.15
N GLU A 106 -3.25 -5.12 2.56
CA GLU A 106 -4.24 -4.92 3.62
C GLU A 106 -3.53 -4.34 4.83
N GLU A 107 -3.94 -3.14 5.21
CA GLU A 107 -3.39 -2.49 6.38
C GLU A 107 -3.67 -3.35 7.62
N LEU A 108 -2.62 -3.72 8.35
CA LEU A 108 -2.74 -4.59 9.51
C LEU A 108 -3.66 -3.96 10.57
N GLN A 109 -4.79 -4.61 10.84
CA GLN A 109 -5.81 -4.10 11.76
C GLN A 109 -5.51 -4.44 13.22
N SER A 110 -4.78 -5.53 13.45
CA SER A 110 -4.43 -5.98 14.79
C SER A 110 -3.15 -6.81 14.78
N ILE A 111 -2.46 -6.82 15.92
CA ILE A 111 -1.36 -7.74 16.21
C ILE A 111 -1.68 -8.55 17.46
N SER A 112 -1.21 -9.80 17.47
CA SER A 112 -1.18 -10.64 18.65
C SER A 112 0.27 -10.82 19.09
N ALA A 113 0.53 -10.69 20.39
CA ALA A 113 1.85 -10.76 20.99
C ALA A 113 1.73 -11.29 22.42
N THR A 114 2.86 -11.39 23.11
CA THR A 114 2.91 -11.74 24.53
C THR A 114 3.50 -10.58 25.31
N MET A 115 2.83 -10.14 26.37
CA MET A 115 3.40 -9.20 27.33
C MET A 115 4.57 -9.88 28.06
N THR A 116 5.74 -9.29 28.02
CA THR A 116 6.93 -9.80 28.70
C THR A 116 7.19 -9.06 30.02
N SER A 117 6.81 -7.80 30.09
CA SER A 117 6.88 -7.01 31.32
C SER A 117 5.92 -5.84 31.29
N ALA A 118 5.55 -5.36 32.46
CA ALA A 118 4.80 -4.11 32.61
C ALA A 118 5.35 -3.31 33.79
N ARG A 119 5.32 -2.00 33.67
CA ARG A 119 5.77 -1.08 34.73
C ARG A 119 4.71 -0.01 34.97
N ASN A 120 4.30 0.13 36.21
CA ASN A 120 3.43 1.23 36.64
C ASN A 120 4.23 2.53 36.68
N LEU A 121 3.75 3.54 35.97
CA LEU A 121 4.36 4.89 35.92
C LEU A 121 3.69 5.90 36.89
N GLY A 122 2.70 5.45 37.63
CA GLY A 122 1.86 6.30 38.47
C GLY A 122 0.64 6.84 37.69
N ARG A 123 -0.32 7.41 38.44
CA ARG A 123 -1.55 8.04 37.89
C ARG A 123 -2.37 7.17 36.96
N GLY A 124 -2.29 5.84 37.13
CA GLY A 124 -2.99 4.88 36.25
C GLY A 124 -2.32 4.63 34.90
N GLU A 125 -1.15 5.23 34.64
CA GLU A 125 -0.35 4.97 33.46
C GLU A 125 0.51 3.73 33.61
N TRP A 126 0.66 2.97 32.54
CA TRP A 126 1.50 1.77 32.49
C TRP A 126 2.32 1.76 31.20
N SER A 127 3.57 1.34 31.33
CA SER A 127 4.44 0.99 30.20
C SER A 127 4.49 -0.52 30.09
N ILE A 128 4.08 -1.05 28.94
CA ILE A 128 3.91 -2.48 28.67
C ILE A 128 4.85 -2.86 27.54
N THR A 129 5.73 -3.83 27.79
CA THR A 129 6.66 -4.37 26.77
C THR A 129 6.15 -5.69 26.26
N LEU A 130 6.17 -5.86 24.95
CA LEU A 130 5.78 -7.09 24.28
C LEU A 130 7.01 -7.90 23.80
N ASN A 131 6.79 -9.17 23.47
CA ASN A 131 7.86 -10.09 23.05
C ASN A 131 8.51 -9.73 21.71
N ASP A 132 7.90 -8.87 20.92
CA ASP A 132 8.46 -8.28 19.69
C ASP A 132 9.35 -7.06 19.96
N GLY A 133 9.56 -6.72 21.23
CA GLY A 133 10.32 -5.55 21.67
C GLY A 133 9.55 -4.24 21.63
N SER A 134 8.29 -4.24 21.21
CA SER A 134 7.47 -3.03 21.20
C SER A 134 7.06 -2.60 22.61
N VAL A 135 7.10 -1.30 22.85
CA VAL A 135 6.70 -0.69 24.12
C VAL A 135 5.44 0.13 23.89
N TRP A 136 4.49 -0.06 24.78
CA TRP A 136 3.17 0.57 24.69
C TRP A 136 2.82 1.27 26.00
N ARG A 137 2.38 2.51 25.93
CA ARG A 137 1.90 3.29 27.09
C ARG A 137 0.39 3.29 27.14
N LYS A 138 -0.18 2.90 28.27
CA LYS A 138 -1.60 3.06 28.58
C LYS A 138 -1.92 4.53 28.77
N THR A 139 -3.00 5.00 28.14
CA THR A 139 -3.35 6.42 28.07
C THR A 139 -4.75 6.78 28.58
N ASP A 140 -5.49 5.80 29.11
CA ASP A 140 -6.83 6.01 29.67
C ASP A 140 -6.91 5.65 31.17
N GLY A 141 -8.07 5.93 31.77
CA GLY A 141 -8.31 5.67 33.19
C GLY A 141 -8.84 4.28 33.53
N VAL A 142 -8.85 3.33 32.56
CA VAL A 142 -9.34 1.96 32.83
C VAL A 142 -8.37 1.25 33.77
N ASP A 143 -8.88 0.65 34.83
CA ASP A 143 -8.05 -0.15 35.73
C ASP A 143 -7.58 -1.42 35.06
N VAL A 144 -6.35 -1.83 35.35
CA VAL A 144 -5.76 -3.08 34.85
C VAL A 144 -5.74 -4.11 35.96
N LEU A 145 -6.03 -5.37 35.60
CA LEU A 145 -6.11 -6.49 36.53
C LEU A 145 -4.93 -7.46 36.38
N PHE A 146 -4.07 -7.24 35.41
CA PHE A 146 -2.91 -8.09 35.19
C PHE A 146 -1.78 -7.82 36.19
N SER A 147 -0.96 -8.83 36.47
CA SER A 147 0.27 -8.68 37.24
C SER A 147 1.43 -8.27 36.35
N ALA A 148 2.23 -7.30 36.77
CA ALA A 148 3.38 -6.79 36.03
C ALA A 148 4.46 -7.85 35.73
N GLU A 149 4.54 -8.89 36.56
CA GLU A 149 5.59 -9.92 36.50
C GLU A 149 5.21 -11.15 35.70
N ARG A 150 3.97 -11.25 35.26
CA ARG A 150 3.48 -12.40 34.49
C ARG A 150 3.42 -12.10 33.02
N GLN A 151 3.65 -13.14 32.22
CA GLN A 151 3.42 -13.09 30.79
C GLN A 151 1.95 -13.36 30.49
N TYR A 152 1.37 -12.53 29.62
CA TYR A 152 -0.01 -12.66 29.19
C TYR A 152 -0.12 -12.54 27.67
N PRO A 153 -1.04 -13.28 27.04
CA PRO A 153 -1.39 -13.02 25.65
C PRO A 153 -2.02 -11.64 25.52
N VAL A 154 -1.59 -10.91 24.53
CA VAL A 154 -2.02 -9.52 24.25
C VAL A 154 -2.49 -9.41 22.82
N THR A 155 -3.60 -8.72 22.62
CA THR A 155 -4.03 -8.27 21.29
C THR A 155 -4.07 -6.75 21.29
N VAL A 156 -3.37 -6.13 20.32
CA VAL A 156 -3.45 -4.70 20.05
C VAL A 156 -4.16 -4.50 18.74
N ARG A 157 -5.24 -3.71 18.72
CA ARG A 157 -6.03 -3.43 17.51
C ARG A 157 -6.12 -1.93 17.26
N ARG A 158 -6.26 -1.56 16.01
CA ARG A 158 -6.62 -0.19 15.63
C ARG A 158 -7.99 0.16 16.16
N ALA A 159 -8.18 1.40 16.51
CA ALA A 159 -9.42 1.97 16.97
C ALA A 159 -9.69 3.29 16.21
N ALA A 160 -10.82 3.93 16.50
CA ALA A 160 -11.19 5.17 15.86
C ALA A 160 -10.13 6.27 16.03
N LEU A 161 -10.05 7.17 15.04
CA LEU A 161 -9.17 8.35 15.05
C LEU A 161 -7.66 8.04 15.20
N GLY A 162 -7.22 6.90 14.64
CA GLY A 162 -5.80 6.51 14.68
C GLY A 162 -5.29 6.08 16.06
N SER A 163 -6.19 5.83 17.02
CA SER A 163 -5.84 5.30 18.33
C SER A 163 -5.70 3.77 18.31
N TYR A 164 -5.19 3.19 19.39
CA TYR A 164 -5.04 1.75 19.57
C TYR A 164 -5.68 1.30 20.87
N MET A 165 -6.23 0.08 20.84
CA MET A 165 -6.79 -0.59 22.00
C MET A 165 -6.00 -1.86 22.25
N MET A 166 -5.54 -2.03 23.48
CA MET A 166 -4.87 -3.24 23.96
C MET A 166 -5.81 -4.04 24.85
N LYS A 167 -5.84 -5.34 24.63
CA LYS A 167 -6.48 -6.31 25.52
C LYS A 167 -5.42 -7.26 26.02
N VAL A 168 -5.29 -7.38 27.34
CA VAL A 168 -4.36 -8.31 28.02
C VAL A 168 -5.20 -9.45 28.59
N ALA A 169 -4.97 -10.65 28.09
CA ALA A 169 -5.74 -11.85 28.46
C ALA A 169 -7.26 -11.59 28.45
N ASN A 170 -7.90 -11.69 29.62
CA ASN A 170 -9.34 -11.48 29.79
C ASN A 170 -9.72 -10.10 30.35
N ASP A 171 -8.75 -9.21 30.53
CA ASP A 171 -9.00 -7.88 31.06
C ASP A 171 -9.83 -7.02 30.09
N PRO A 172 -10.55 -6.03 30.58
CA PRO A 172 -11.18 -5.03 29.72
C PRO A 172 -10.14 -4.35 28.82
N PRO A 173 -10.47 -4.08 27.54
CA PRO A 173 -9.55 -3.39 26.66
C PRO A 173 -9.38 -1.93 27.09
N PHE A 174 -8.16 -1.43 26.99
CA PHE A 174 -7.80 -0.05 27.34
C PHE A 174 -7.02 0.62 26.20
N ARG A 175 -6.99 1.94 26.18
CA ARG A 175 -6.29 2.71 25.16
C ARG A 175 -4.79 2.69 25.40
N VAL A 176 -4.05 2.54 24.30
CA VAL A 176 -2.59 2.56 24.30
C VAL A 176 -2.03 3.42 23.18
N ARG A 177 -0.81 3.88 23.37
CA ARG A 177 0.03 4.51 22.36
C ARG A 177 1.37 3.78 22.33
N ARG A 178 1.90 3.56 21.14
CA ARG A 178 3.24 3.01 20.97
C ARG A 178 4.31 4.08 21.27
N GLU A 179 5.41 3.67 21.92
CA GLU A 179 6.58 4.49 22.24
C GLU A 179 7.77 4.20 21.34
#